data_f017935f5ccd2359aba41b784acb0f93
#
_entry.id   f017935f5ccd2359aba41b784acb0f93
#
_cell.length_a   1.000
_cell.length_b   1.000
_cell.length_c   1.000
_cell.angle_alpha   90.00
_cell.angle_beta   90.00
_cell.angle_gamma   90.00
#
_symmetry.space_group_name_H-M   'P 1'
#
loop_
_entity.id
_entity.type
_entity.pdbx_description
1 polymer ?
#
loop_
_entity_poly.entity_id
_entity_poly.type
_entity_poly.pdbx_seq_one_letter_code
_entity_poly.pdbx_strand_id
1 'polypeptide(L)'
;MRSLEFEETLLQDVFDNYFTELQHCLQRLSSLDNQVEKLAQSESYQEIVGLLRCFHGIDTLSAITIITEIFDFGRFSSPGELMSYLGLTCSEFSSGDKQKRGPITRAGNKGVRRVLVEIAWHYRHPCN
;
A
#
# COMPACT_ATOMS: atom_id res chain seq x y z
N MET A 1 16.75 -4.10 25.65
CA MET A 1 16.53 -5.39 24.95
C MET A 1 17.26 -6.47 25.72
N ARG A 2 16.59 -7.59 26.10
CA ARG A 2 17.27 -8.70 26.81
C ARG A 2 18.26 -9.34 25.84
N SER A 3 19.55 -9.39 26.22
CA SER A 3 20.56 -10.19 25.52
C SER A 3 20.19 -11.66 25.74
N LEU A 4 19.93 -12.37 24.66
CA LEU A 4 19.84 -13.83 24.70
C LEU A 4 21.27 -14.36 24.58
N GLU A 5 21.69 -15.16 25.53
CA GLU A 5 22.99 -15.83 25.54
C GLU A 5 22.75 -17.33 25.30
N PHE A 6 23.48 -17.89 24.38
CA PHE A 6 23.41 -19.31 24.02
C PHE A 6 24.67 -20.02 24.54
N GLU A 7 24.51 -21.23 25.07
CA GLU A 7 25.65 -22.05 25.57
C GLU A 7 26.60 -22.49 24.44
N GLU A 8 26.07 -22.63 23.22
CA GLU A 8 26.86 -23.01 22.05
C GLU A 8 27.28 -21.76 21.25
N THR A 9 28.59 -21.61 21.06
CA THR A 9 29.18 -20.48 20.31
C THR A 9 28.65 -20.38 18.89
N LEU A 10 28.40 -21.49 18.22
CA LEU A 10 27.85 -21.50 16.86
C LEU A 10 26.42 -20.91 16.82
N LEU A 11 25.59 -21.22 17.80
CA LEU A 11 24.24 -20.66 17.90
C LEU A 11 24.29 -19.16 18.18
N GLN A 12 25.23 -18.73 19.03
CA GLN A 12 25.43 -17.31 19.29
C GLN A 12 25.85 -16.56 18.03
N ASP A 13 26.80 -17.09 17.25
CA ASP A 13 27.25 -16.48 16.01
C ASP A 13 26.11 -16.36 14.98
N VAL A 14 25.30 -17.39 14.86
CA VAL A 14 24.12 -17.39 13.97
C VAL A 14 23.11 -16.34 14.44
N PHE A 15 22.82 -16.29 15.73
CA PHE A 15 21.92 -15.29 16.30
C PHE A 15 22.41 -13.87 16.05
N ASP A 16 23.69 -13.59 16.28
CA ASP A 16 24.28 -12.27 16.12
C ASP A 16 24.26 -11.82 14.64
N ASN A 17 24.47 -12.75 13.71
CA ASN A 17 24.32 -12.48 12.29
C ASN A 17 22.87 -12.09 11.93
N TYR A 18 21.88 -12.88 12.31
CA TYR A 18 20.47 -12.56 12.08
C TYR A 18 20.05 -11.26 12.74
N PHE A 19 20.53 -11.01 13.96
CA PHE A 19 20.24 -9.78 14.69
C PHE A 19 20.82 -8.56 13.99
N THR A 20 22.05 -8.67 13.48
CA THR A 20 22.72 -7.62 12.70
C THR A 20 21.93 -7.33 11.40
N GLU A 21 21.54 -8.37 10.67
CA GLU A 21 20.72 -8.20 9.46
C GLU A 21 19.36 -7.56 9.76
N LEU A 22 18.72 -7.94 10.87
CA LEU A 22 17.48 -7.31 11.31
C LEU A 22 17.69 -5.80 11.56
N GLN A 23 18.77 -5.43 12.26
CA GLN A 23 19.10 -4.03 12.52
C GLN A 23 19.33 -3.25 11.20
N HIS A 24 20.06 -3.82 10.26
CA HIS A 24 20.27 -3.22 8.95
C HIS A 24 18.94 -3.02 8.19
N CYS A 25 18.07 -4.01 8.21
CA CYS A 25 16.75 -3.90 7.59
C CYS A 25 15.90 -2.78 8.23
N LEU A 26 15.91 -2.68 9.55
CA LEU A 26 15.18 -1.62 10.27
C LEU A 26 15.74 -0.23 9.97
N GLN A 27 17.06 -0.08 9.93
CA GLN A 27 17.70 1.18 9.54
C GLN A 27 17.36 1.58 8.11
N ARG A 28 17.39 0.62 7.19
CA ARG A 28 17.02 0.84 5.79
C ARG A 28 15.55 1.25 5.66
N LEU A 29 14.65 0.59 6.39
CA LEU A 29 13.23 0.94 6.42
C LEU A 29 13.05 2.39 6.89
N SER A 30 13.62 2.75 8.02
CA SER A 30 13.55 4.13 8.54
C SER A 30 14.12 5.16 7.55
N SER A 31 15.21 4.83 6.85
CA SER A 31 15.76 5.71 5.80
C SER A 31 14.80 5.90 4.62
N LEU A 32 14.13 4.82 4.19
CA LEU A 32 13.14 4.87 3.12
C LEU A 32 11.89 5.67 3.53
N ASP A 33 11.40 5.47 4.74
CA ASP A 33 10.28 6.25 5.28
C ASP A 33 10.59 7.75 5.28
N ASN A 34 11.79 8.14 5.71
CA ASN A 34 12.23 9.53 5.65
C ASN A 34 12.33 10.08 4.22
N GLN A 35 12.70 9.24 3.24
CA GLN A 35 12.74 9.65 1.83
C GLN A 35 11.32 9.85 1.27
N VAL A 36 10.39 8.97 1.63
CA VAL A 36 8.98 9.09 1.23
C VAL A 36 8.36 10.36 1.82
N GLU A 37 8.62 10.66 3.11
CA GLU A 37 8.14 11.91 3.72
C GLU A 37 8.70 13.15 3.02
N LYS A 38 9.99 13.18 2.69
CA LYS A 38 10.60 14.28 1.94
C LYS A 38 9.98 14.42 0.54
N LEU A 39 9.73 13.31 -0.14
CA LEU A 39 9.08 13.30 -1.45
C LEU A 39 7.66 13.87 -1.34
N ALA A 40 6.90 13.45 -0.33
CA ALA A 40 5.54 13.91 -0.11
C ALA A 40 5.44 15.43 0.19
N GLN A 41 6.50 16.00 0.77
CA GLN A 41 6.61 17.42 1.07
C GLN A 41 7.14 18.25 -0.11
N SER A 42 7.56 17.61 -1.20
CA SER A 42 8.03 18.32 -2.39
C SER A 42 6.88 19.07 -3.07
N GLU A 43 7.22 20.16 -3.74
CA GLU A 43 6.28 21.08 -4.41
C GLU A 43 5.33 20.34 -5.39
N SER A 44 5.84 19.28 -6.02
CA SER A 44 5.09 18.48 -6.99
C SER A 44 4.03 17.56 -6.38
N TYR A 45 4.18 17.13 -5.12
CA TYR A 45 3.32 16.11 -4.50
C TYR A 45 2.53 16.61 -3.29
N GLN A 46 2.99 17.68 -2.65
CA GLN A 46 2.43 18.18 -1.39
C GLN A 46 0.90 18.42 -1.46
N GLU A 47 0.43 19.05 -2.52
CA GLU A 47 -1.00 19.35 -2.68
C GLU A 47 -1.83 18.07 -2.81
N ILE A 48 -1.44 17.15 -3.71
CA ILE A 48 -2.18 15.92 -3.98
C ILE A 48 -2.12 14.98 -2.78
N VAL A 49 -0.96 14.87 -2.13
CA VAL A 49 -0.82 14.10 -0.88
C VAL A 49 -1.72 14.66 0.21
N GLY A 50 -1.76 16.00 0.35
CA GLY A 50 -2.65 16.65 1.30
C GLY A 50 -4.12 16.33 1.06
N LEU A 51 -4.56 16.38 -0.20
CA LEU A 51 -5.94 16.02 -0.59
C LEU A 51 -6.26 14.56 -0.29
N LEU A 52 -5.37 13.63 -0.61
CA LEU A 52 -5.59 12.20 -0.36
C LEU A 52 -5.61 11.89 1.14
N ARG A 53 -4.78 12.56 1.94
CA ARG A 53 -4.76 12.37 3.40
C ARG A 53 -6.00 12.89 4.13
N CYS A 54 -6.88 13.65 3.46
CA CYS A 54 -8.20 14.01 3.99
C CYS A 54 -9.13 12.78 4.08
N PHE A 55 -8.85 11.72 3.35
CA PHE A 55 -9.63 10.48 3.43
C PHE A 55 -9.15 9.60 4.58
N HIS A 56 -10.10 9.07 5.33
CA HIS A 56 -9.80 8.18 6.45
C HIS A 56 -9.05 6.93 5.98
N GLY A 57 -7.96 6.59 6.69
CA GLY A 57 -7.12 5.42 6.39
C GLY A 57 -6.05 5.65 5.33
N ILE A 58 -5.91 6.85 4.78
CA ILE A 58 -4.81 7.18 3.86
C ILE A 58 -3.71 7.92 4.64
N ASP A 59 -2.57 7.26 4.78
CA ASP A 59 -1.33 7.85 5.30
C ASP A 59 -0.44 8.37 4.14
N THR A 60 0.70 8.97 4.49
CA THR A 60 1.65 9.52 3.51
C THR A 60 2.16 8.46 2.53
N LEU A 61 2.49 7.27 3.04
CA LEU A 61 3.01 6.18 2.21
C LEU A 61 1.96 5.67 1.23
N SER A 62 0.73 5.46 1.70
CA SER A 62 -0.39 5.05 0.85
C SER A 62 -0.71 6.10 -0.21
N ALA A 63 -0.69 7.39 0.15
CA ALA A 63 -0.92 8.49 -0.78
C ALA A 63 0.15 8.50 -1.88
N ILE A 64 1.43 8.46 -1.53
CA ILE A 64 2.53 8.43 -2.50
C ILE A 64 2.43 7.19 -3.38
N THR A 65 2.13 6.01 -2.82
CA THR A 65 1.94 4.78 -3.61
C THR A 65 0.83 4.93 -4.64
N ILE A 66 -0.29 5.49 -4.25
CA ILE A 66 -1.43 5.73 -5.16
C ILE A 66 -1.04 6.72 -6.27
N ILE A 67 -0.40 7.83 -5.92
CA ILE A 67 -0.01 8.88 -6.87
C ILE A 67 1.01 8.36 -7.88
N THR A 68 2.04 7.68 -7.42
CA THR A 68 3.13 7.20 -8.29
C THR A 68 2.68 6.11 -9.26
N GLU A 69 1.69 5.32 -8.89
CA GLU A 69 1.16 4.23 -9.71
C GLU A 69 0.06 4.69 -10.67
N ILE A 70 -0.75 5.66 -10.28
CA ILE A 70 -1.84 6.19 -11.12
C ILE A 70 -1.31 7.30 -12.00
N PHE A 71 -0.38 8.11 -11.51
CA PHE A 71 0.30 9.24 -12.12
C PHE A 71 -0.64 10.40 -12.49
N ASP A 72 -1.62 10.18 -13.35
CA ASP A 72 -2.58 11.18 -13.78
C ASP A 72 -4.02 10.68 -13.56
N PHE A 73 -4.71 11.32 -12.63
CA PHE A 73 -6.12 11.04 -12.34
C PHE A 73 -7.07 11.63 -13.41
N GLY A 74 -6.64 12.68 -14.11
CA GLY A 74 -7.42 13.35 -15.13
C GLY A 74 -7.68 12.50 -16.37
N ARG A 75 -6.93 11.41 -16.57
CA ARG A 75 -7.14 10.46 -17.67
C ARG A 75 -8.41 9.61 -17.52
N PHE A 76 -9.01 9.59 -16.32
CA PHE A 76 -10.24 8.83 -16.07
C PHE A 76 -11.45 9.76 -16.12
N SER A 77 -12.40 9.47 -17.02
CA SER A 77 -13.62 10.25 -17.15
C SER A 77 -14.63 9.97 -16.04
N SER A 78 -14.46 8.83 -15.33
CA SER A 78 -15.37 8.41 -14.27
C SER A 78 -14.65 7.55 -13.21
N PRO A 79 -15.18 7.51 -11.98
CA PRO A 79 -14.67 6.60 -10.95
C PRO A 79 -14.72 5.12 -11.38
N GLY A 80 -15.68 4.74 -12.21
CA GLY A 80 -15.81 3.39 -12.76
C GLY A 80 -14.64 2.98 -13.65
N GLU A 81 -14.09 3.91 -14.43
CA GLU A 81 -12.90 3.67 -15.25
C GLU A 81 -11.66 3.44 -14.39
N LEU A 82 -11.47 4.24 -13.34
CA LEU A 82 -10.40 4.03 -12.37
C LEU A 82 -10.53 2.67 -11.68
N MET A 83 -11.73 2.29 -11.24
CA MET A 83 -12.00 1.00 -10.63
C MET A 83 -11.71 -0.16 -11.59
N SER A 84 -12.06 -0.01 -12.86
CA SER A 84 -11.77 -0.98 -13.91
C SER A 84 -10.27 -1.10 -14.18
N TYR A 85 -9.56 0.03 -14.28
CA TYR A 85 -8.11 0.07 -14.42
C TYR A 85 -7.37 -0.65 -13.29
N LEU A 86 -7.87 -0.51 -12.06
CA LEU A 86 -7.32 -1.16 -10.87
C LEU A 86 -7.78 -2.62 -10.70
N GLY A 87 -8.68 -3.09 -11.57
CA GLY A 87 -9.22 -4.46 -11.51
C GLY A 87 -10.09 -4.73 -10.29
N LEU A 88 -10.77 -3.69 -9.80
CA LEU A 88 -11.71 -3.75 -8.69
C LEU A 88 -13.16 -3.96 -9.14
N THR A 89 -13.41 -3.97 -10.45
CA THR A 89 -14.72 -4.29 -11.03
C THR A 89 -14.94 -5.81 -11.05
N CYS A 90 -16.19 -6.22 -10.86
CA CYS A 90 -16.56 -7.62 -10.98
C CYS A 90 -16.46 -8.09 -12.42
N SER A 91 -16.00 -9.32 -12.63
CA SER A 91 -16.15 -9.97 -13.93
C SER A 91 -17.63 -10.28 -14.18
N GLU A 92 -18.09 -10.08 -15.39
CA GLU A 92 -19.46 -10.34 -15.77
C GLU A 92 -19.51 -11.43 -16.85
N PHE A 93 -20.33 -12.44 -16.58
CA PHE A 93 -20.62 -13.53 -17.50
C PHE A 93 -22.12 -13.50 -17.81
N SER A 94 -22.54 -12.57 -18.67
CA SER A 94 -23.94 -12.41 -19.03
C SER A 94 -24.20 -13.10 -20.37
N SER A 95 -25.25 -13.93 -20.40
CA SER A 95 -25.80 -14.51 -21.62
C SER A 95 -27.32 -14.35 -21.63
N GLY A 96 -27.85 -13.54 -22.54
CA GLY A 96 -29.27 -13.23 -22.61
C GLY A 96 -29.79 -12.52 -21.36
N ASP A 97 -30.91 -12.97 -20.80
CA ASP A 97 -31.55 -12.35 -19.64
C ASP A 97 -30.88 -12.67 -18.27
N LYS A 98 -29.84 -13.49 -18.28
CA LYS A 98 -29.16 -13.88 -17.03
C LYS A 98 -27.85 -13.12 -16.84
N GLN A 99 -27.82 -12.21 -15.84
CA GLN A 99 -26.59 -11.57 -15.38
C GLN A 99 -25.92 -12.43 -14.30
N LYS A 100 -24.72 -12.91 -14.56
CA LYS A 100 -23.89 -13.60 -13.59
C LYS A 100 -22.63 -12.79 -13.31
N ARG A 101 -22.56 -12.20 -12.12
CA ARG A 101 -21.35 -11.49 -11.64
C ARG A 101 -20.39 -12.47 -11.00
N GLY A 102 -19.13 -12.42 -11.41
CA GLY A 102 -18.04 -13.17 -10.83
C GLY A 102 -17.24 -12.35 -9.81
N PRO A 103 -16.09 -12.87 -9.35
CA PRO A 103 -15.17 -12.13 -8.51
C PRO A 103 -14.59 -10.92 -9.26
N ILE A 104 -13.85 -10.06 -8.53
CA ILE A 104 -13.15 -8.93 -9.15
C ILE A 104 -12.17 -9.43 -10.22
N THR A 105 -12.01 -8.66 -11.29
CA THR A 105 -11.21 -9.04 -12.46
C THR A 105 -9.72 -9.21 -12.13
N ARG A 106 -9.22 -8.50 -11.11
CA ARG A 106 -7.81 -8.44 -10.71
C ARG A 106 -6.86 -8.03 -11.83
N ALA A 107 -7.38 -7.52 -12.94
CA ALA A 107 -6.59 -6.85 -13.96
C ALA A 107 -5.97 -5.57 -13.36
N GLY A 108 -4.79 -5.15 -13.78
CA GLY A 108 -4.16 -3.93 -13.30
C GLY A 108 -3.27 -4.12 -12.06
N ASN A 109 -2.80 -3.01 -11.51
CA ASN A 109 -1.75 -2.99 -10.50
C ASN A 109 -2.18 -3.65 -9.17
N LYS A 110 -1.47 -4.72 -8.78
CA LYS A 110 -1.73 -5.47 -7.55
C LYS A 110 -1.40 -4.64 -6.30
N GLY A 111 -0.36 -3.82 -6.36
CA GLY A 111 0.12 -3.00 -5.24
C GLY A 111 -0.93 -1.98 -4.81
N VAL A 112 -1.38 -1.15 -5.77
CA VAL A 112 -2.42 -0.13 -5.50
C VAL A 112 -3.72 -0.77 -5.05
N ARG A 113 -4.14 -1.87 -5.70
CA ARG A 113 -5.35 -2.59 -5.29
C ARG A 113 -5.28 -3.06 -3.84
N ARG A 114 -4.13 -3.59 -3.40
CA ARG A 114 -3.91 -3.99 -2.01
C ARG A 114 -4.05 -2.79 -1.07
N VAL A 115 -3.35 -1.69 -1.36
CA VAL A 115 -3.41 -0.45 -0.57
C VAL A 115 -4.86 0.05 -0.45
N LEU A 116 -5.60 0.11 -1.55
CA LEU A 116 -7.00 0.55 -1.53
C LEU A 116 -7.92 -0.38 -0.73
N VAL A 117 -7.68 -1.68 -0.76
CA VAL A 117 -8.44 -2.63 0.07
C VAL A 117 -8.10 -2.43 1.55
N GLU A 118 -6.84 -2.23 1.91
CA GLU A 118 -6.42 -1.92 3.28
C GLU A 118 -7.06 -0.61 3.78
N ILE A 119 -7.06 0.44 2.97
CA ILE A 119 -7.73 1.71 3.27
C ILE A 119 -9.24 1.49 3.50
N ALA A 120 -9.89 0.72 2.64
CA ALA A 120 -11.32 0.44 2.76
C ALA A 120 -11.68 -0.29 4.07
N TRP A 121 -10.78 -1.09 4.62
CA TRP A 121 -10.97 -1.74 5.91
C TRP A 121 -11.08 -0.76 7.08
N HIS A 122 -10.41 0.41 7.00
CA HIS A 122 -10.51 1.44 8.05
C HIS A 122 -11.94 2.01 8.16
N TYR A 123 -12.71 2.05 7.07
CA TYR A 123 -14.10 2.50 7.09
C TYR A 123 -15.06 1.53 7.77
N ARG A 124 -14.63 0.32 8.08
CA ARG A 124 -15.42 -0.66 8.83
C ARG A 124 -15.52 -0.31 10.33
N HIS A 125 -14.57 0.43 10.84
CA HIS A 125 -14.54 0.87 12.23
C HIS A 125 -14.90 2.36 12.30
N PRO A 126 -15.82 2.76 13.21
CA PRO A 126 -16.13 4.18 13.37
C PRO A 126 -14.87 4.93 13.80
N CYS A 127 -14.69 6.13 13.25
CA CYS A 127 -13.70 7.06 13.76
C CYS A 127 -14.10 7.48 15.18
N ASN A 128 -13.24 7.19 16.16
CA ASN A 128 -13.35 7.78 17.49
C ASN A 128 -12.72 9.17 17.49
#